data_96cbc999f0c30c88697b113fa0d0c2b6
#
_entry.id   96cbc999f0c30c88697b113fa0d0c2b6
#
_cell.length_a   1.000
_cell.length_b   1.000
_cell.length_c   1.000
_cell.angle_alpha   90.00
_cell.angle_beta   90.00
_cell.angle_gamma   90.00
#
_symmetry.space_group_name_H-M   'P 1'
#
loop_
_entity.id
_entity.type
_entity.pdbx_description
1 polymer ?
#
loop_
_entity_poly.entity_id
_entity_poly.type
_entity_poly.pdbx_seq_one_letter_code
_entity_poly.pdbx_strand_id
1 'polypeptide(L)'
;APSKPTGRRVVIFSMLHHWMMHTTLLGVALAGLGYDVHQAYLPHGEWDKTINRFDLRRQDLYTRQVLQPTERLLKNDSLLQVKPGPLPLPPEISATVQQVTEFDTQYTLQVEETDTKTDIYKLRFQRNLTVARSILPYLQEIKPDTVIIPNGTILEFGVVYQVAKYLKIDVVTYEFDEQRDRTWLAQNAE
;
A
#
# COMPACT_ATOMS: atom_id res chain seq x y z
N ALA A 1 -26.70 12.91 -5.89
CA ALA A 1 -26.19 12.60 -7.23
C ALA A 1 -24.67 12.66 -7.18
N PRO A 2 -23.94 11.76 -7.85
CA PRO A 2 -22.50 11.85 -7.91
C PRO A 2 -22.07 13.17 -8.56
N SER A 3 -20.95 13.72 -8.10
CA SER A 3 -20.36 14.94 -8.66
C SER A 3 -19.92 14.70 -10.11
N LYS A 4 -19.75 15.78 -10.87
CA LYS A 4 -19.19 15.68 -12.23
C LYS A 4 -17.77 15.08 -12.15
N PRO A 5 -17.37 14.20 -13.12
CA PRO A 5 -16.02 13.65 -13.14
C PRO A 5 -14.96 14.76 -13.10
N THR A 6 -13.98 14.61 -12.22
CA THR A 6 -12.86 15.55 -12.09
C THR A 6 -11.80 15.32 -13.18
N GLY A 7 -11.80 14.16 -13.81
CA GLY A 7 -10.74 13.71 -14.71
C GLY A 7 -9.47 13.26 -14.00
N ARG A 8 -9.43 13.35 -12.67
CA ARG A 8 -8.28 12.93 -11.86
C ARG A 8 -8.42 11.50 -11.36
N ARG A 9 -7.31 10.77 -11.38
CA ARG A 9 -7.22 9.40 -10.91
C ARG A 9 -6.44 9.32 -9.60
N VAL A 10 -6.98 8.58 -8.65
CA VAL A 10 -6.38 8.37 -7.34
C VAL A 10 -6.20 6.88 -7.11
N VAL A 11 -5.01 6.48 -6.68
CA VAL A 11 -4.76 5.15 -6.13
C VAL A 11 -4.72 5.28 -4.62
N ILE A 12 -5.49 4.45 -3.90
CA ILE A 12 -5.41 4.31 -2.45
C ILE A 12 -4.84 2.92 -2.17
N PHE A 13 -3.71 2.86 -1.46
CA PHE A 13 -3.14 1.58 -1.06
C PHE A 13 -3.55 1.21 0.36
N SER A 14 -3.89 -0.06 0.57
CA SER A 14 -4.23 -0.58 1.89
C SER A 14 -3.76 -2.01 2.12
N MET A 15 -3.45 -2.28 3.35
CA MET A 15 -3.25 -3.60 3.92
C MET A 15 -3.71 -3.54 5.37
N LEU A 16 -3.83 -4.66 6.05
CA LEU A 16 -4.41 -4.74 7.39
C LEU A 16 -5.90 -4.35 7.43
N HIS A 17 -6.68 -5.12 8.15
CA HIS A 17 -8.14 -5.02 8.11
C HIS A 17 -8.69 -3.62 8.45
N HIS A 18 -8.18 -3.01 9.51
CA HIS A 18 -8.64 -1.68 9.96
C HIS A 18 -8.31 -0.58 8.94
N TRP A 19 -7.13 -0.62 8.31
CA TRP A 19 -6.78 0.31 7.25
C TRP A 19 -7.61 0.10 5.99
N MET A 20 -7.89 -1.16 5.60
CA MET A 20 -8.76 -1.45 4.46
C MET A 20 -10.16 -0.86 4.64
N MET A 21 -10.75 -0.99 5.82
CA MET A 21 -12.05 -0.39 6.09
C MET A 21 -12.02 1.12 5.90
N HIS A 22 -11.01 1.76 6.46
CA HIS A 22 -10.88 3.21 6.39
C HIS A 22 -10.60 3.71 4.97
N THR A 23 -9.66 3.10 4.27
CA THR A 23 -9.33 3.45 2.88
C THR A 23 -10.52 3.22 1.94
N THR A 24 -11.33 2.21 2.20
CA THR A 24 -12.55 1.96 1.43
C THR A 24 -13.56 3.10 1.61
N LEU A 25 -13.78 3.56 2.84
CA LEU A 25 -14.67 4.70 3.11
C LEU A 25 -14.14 5.99 2.46
N LEU A 26 -12.85 6.24 2.57
CA LEU A 26 -12.20 7.38 1.92
C LEU A 26 -12.36 7.28 0.38
N GLY A 27 -12.14 6.09 -0.18
CA GLY A 27 -12.31 5.85 -1.61
C GLY A 27 -13.73 6.12 -2.10
N VAL A 28 -14.74 5.64 -1.36
CA VAL A 28 -16.16 5.90 -1.67
C VAL A 28 -16.44 7.41 -1.62
N ALA A 29 -15.91 8.13 -0.62
CA ALA A 29 -16.08 9.58 -0.54
C ALA A 29 -15.45 10.30 -1.72
N LEU A 30 -14.22 9.94 -2.11
CA LEU A 30 -13.54 10.53 -3.27
C LEU A 30 -14.26 10.21 -4.59
N ALA A 31 -14.74 8.99 -4.77
CA ALA A 31 -15.54 8.61 -5.92
C ALA A 31 -16.86 9.43 -5.98
N GLY A 32 -17.49 9.67 -4.83
CA GLY A 32 -18.65 10.57 -4.71
C GLY A 32 -18.34 12.01 -5.11
N LEU A 33 -17.10 12.46 -4.95
CA LEU A 33 -16.60 13.76 -5.40
C LEU A 33 -16.17 13.77 -6.88
N GLY A 34 -16.27 12.65 -7.58
CA GLY A 34 -16.02 12.54 -9.02
C GLY A 34 -14.60 12.13 -9.41
N TYR A 35 -13.80 11.62 -8.48
CA TYR A 35 -12.49 11.04 -8.79
C TYR A 35 -12.63 9.61 -9.35
N ASP A 36 -11.71 9.22 -10.27
CA ASP A 36 -11.53 7.82 -10.70
C ASP A 36 -10.64 7.13 -9.65
N VAL A 37 -11.24 6.29 -8.79
CA VAL A 37 -10.57 5.74 -7.62
C VAL A 37 -10.25 4.26 -7.80
N HIS A 38 -8.98 3.91 -7.64
CA HIS A 38 -8.47 2.55 -7.58
C HIS A 38 -8.01 2.25 -6.15
N GLN A 39 -8.56 1.23 -5.54
CA GLN A 39 -8.09 0.71 -4.26
C GLN A 39 -7.18 -0.49 -4.50
N ALA A 40 -5.88 -0.26 -4.45
CA ALA A 40 -4.89 -1.32 -4.46
C ALA A 40 -4.74 -1.91 -3.06
N TYR A 41 -4.74 -3.24 -2.92
CA TYR A 41 -4.64 -3.85 -1.60
C TYR A 41 -3.80 -5.11 -1.55
N LEU A 42 -3.33 -5.41 -0.32
CA LEU A 42 -2.74 -6.69 0.05
C LEU A 42 -3.57 -7.35 1.15
N PRO A 43 -4.01 -8.60 0.96
CA PRO A 43 -4.97 -9.25 1.85
C PRO A 43 -4.33 -9.89 3.10
N HIS A 44 -3.08 -9.64 3.41
CA HIS A 44 -2.43 -10.22 4.58
C HIS A 44 -2.37 -9.25 5.76
N GLY A 45 -2.57 -9.77 6.96
CA GLY A 45 -2.67 -8.97 8.17
C GLY A 45 -1.57 -9.20 9.21
N GLU A 46 -0.74 -10.23 9.09
CA GLU A 46 0.30 -10.54 10.07
C GLU A 46 1.68 -10.18 9.52
N TRP A 47 2.34 -9.22 10.16
CA TRP A 47 3.62 -8.68 9.70
C TRP A 47 4.82 -9.60 9.97
N ASP A 48 4.72 -10.40 11.02
CA ASP A 48 5.80 -11.23 11.59
C ASP A 48 5.72 -12.72 11.20
N LYS A 49 4.67 -13.12 10.50
CA LYS A 49 4.44 -14.53 10.16
C LYS A 49 4.48 -14.80 8.67
N THR A 50 5.02 -15.95 8.32
CA THR A 50 4.88 -16.47 6.96
C THR A 50 3.46 -16.95 6.73
N ILE A 51 2.89 -16.53 5.59
CA ILE A 51 1.57 -17.00 5.15
C ILE A 51 1.77 -17.99 4.01
N ASN A 52 1.23 -19.18 4.12
CA ASN A 52 1.27 -20.13 3.02
C ASN A 52 0.38 -19.69 1.85
N ARG A 53 0.64 -20.22 0.66
CA ARG A 53 -0.06 -19.80 -0.58
C ARG A 53 -1.57 -20.09 -0.54
N PHE A 54 -2.00 -21.12 0.16
CA PHE A 54 -3.41 -21.46 0.27
C PHE A 54 -4.15 -20.44 1.13
N ASP A 55 -3.61 -20.09 2.29
CA ASP A 55 -4.20 -19.10 3.19
C ASP A 55 -4.21 -17.72 2.55
N LEU A 56 -3.16 -17.34 1.84
CA LEU A 56 -3.10 -16.08 1.12
C LEU A 56 -4.20 -15.98 0.05
N ARG A 57 -4.41 -17.05 -0.72
CA ARG A 57 -5.51 -17.11 -1.70
C ARG A 57 -6.88 -17.01 -1.04
N ARG A 58 -7.07 -17.68 0.08
CA ARG A 58 -8.32 -17.64 0.83
C ARG A 58 -8.60 -16.23 1.37
N GLN A 59 -7.59 -15.56 1.91
CA GLN A 59 -7.69 -14.17 2.36
C GLN A 59 -8.00 -13.23 1.19
N ASP A 60 -7.37 -13.40 0.03
CA ASP A 60 -7.64 -12.59 -1.16
C ASP A 60 -9.10 -12.76 -1.64
N LEU A 61 -9.58 -13.99 -1.72
CA LEU A 61 -10.97 -14.26 -2.08
C LEU A 61 -11.97 -13.64 -1.09
N TYR A 62 -11.69 -13.77 0.20
CA TYR A 62 -12.53 -13.16 1.24
C TYR A 62 -12.53 -11.63 1.13
N THR A 63 -11.35 -11.02 0.97
CA THR A 63 -11.23 -9.57 0.82
C THR A 63 -12.02 -9.06 -0.40
N ARG A 64 -11.93 -9.75 -1.54
CA ARG A 64 -12.73 -9.41 -2.72
C ARG A 64 -14.23 -9.48 -2.46
N GLN A 65 -14.71 -10.51 -1.78
CA GLN A 65 -16.12 -10.63 -1.43
C GLN A 65 -16.58 -9.47 -0.54
N VAL A 66 -15.76 -9.09 0.44
CA VAL A 66 -16.05 -7.95 1.34
C VAL A 66 -16.08 -6.63 0.56
N LEU A 67 -15.18 -6.44 -0.41
CA LEU A 67 -15.09 -5.22 -1.20
C LEU A 67 -16.10 -5.16 -2.35
N GLN A 68 -16.69 -6.28 -2.74
CA GLN A 68 -17.62 -6.37 -3.88
C GLN A 68 -18.73 -5.31 -3.90
N PRO A 69 -19.39 -4.94 -2.79
CA PRO A 69 -20.40 -3.90 -2.80
C PRO A 69 -19.90 -2.52 -3.28
N THR A 70 -18.61 -2.27 -3.18
CA THR A 70 -18.01 -0.98 -3.57
C THR A 70 -17.62 -0.93 -5.05
N GLU A 71 -17.64 -2.03 -5.80
CA GLU A 71 -17.17 -2.12 -7.21
C GLU A 71 -17.92 -1.20 -8.17
N ARG A 72 -19.11 -0.73 -7.78
CA ARG A 72 -19.85 0.27 -8.55
C ARG A 72 -19.24 1.67 -8.48
N LEU A 73 -18.39 1.92 -7.50
CA LEU A 73 -17.78 3.21 -7.21
C LEU A 73 -16.26 3.17 -7.29
N LEU A 74 -15.66 2.07 -6.87
CA LEU A 74 -14.21 1.86 -6.78
C LEU A 74 -13.78 0.70 -7.66
N LYS A 75 -12.56 0.77 -8.18
CA LYS A 75 -11.87 -0.40 -8.72
C LYS A 75 -11.01 -1.01 -7.61
N ASN A 76 -11.31 -2.25 -7.25
CA ASN A 76 -10.60 -2.95 -6.17
C ASN A 76 -9.57 -3.91 -6.77
N ASP A 77 -8.30 -3.56 -6.65
CA ASP A 77 -7.19 -4.25 -7.32
C ASP A 77 -6.30 -4.98 -6.30
N SER A 78 -6.36 -6.32 -6.30
CA SER A 78 -5.45 -7.12 -5.48
C SER A 78 -4.05 -7.11 -6.08
N LEU A 79 -3.05 -6.64 -5.34
CA LEU A 79 -1.65 -6.68 -5.79
C LEU A 79 -1.10 -8.11 -5.94
N LEU A 80 -1.77 -9.12 -5.40
CA LEU A 80 -1.43 -10.54 -5.66
C LEU A 80 -1.78 -10.98 -7.08
N GLN A 81 -2.67 -10.27 -7.75
CA GLN A 81 -3.10 -10.58 -9.13
C GLN A 81 -2.29 -9.79 -10.16
N VAL A 82 -1.55 -8.78 -9.74
CA VAL A 82 -0.68 -8.01 -10.62
C VAL A 82 0.51 -8.88 -11.02
N LYS A 83 0.81 -8.91 -12.32
CA LYS A 83 2.00 -9.60 -12.82
C LYS A 83 3.25 -8.91 -12.27
N PRO A 84 4.08 -9.60 -11.49
CA PRO A 84 5.27 -8.98 -10.92
C PRO A 84 6.23 -8.49 -12.01
N GLY A 85 6.80 -7.31 -11.78
CA GLY A 85 7.88 -6.79 -12.62
C GLY A 85 9.12 -7.68 -12.62
N PRO A 86 10.02 -7.48 -13.59
CA PRO A 86 11.26 -8.25 -13.70
C PRO A 86 12.22 -8.00 -12.54
N LEU A 87 13.20 -8.88 -12.41
CA LEU A 87 14.39 -8.66 -11.59
C LEU A 87 15.59 -8.51 -12.53
N PRO A 88 16.62 -7.69 -12.17
CA PRO A 88 16.65 -6.85 -10.96
C PRO A 88 15.70 -5.64 -11.08
N LEU A 89 15.27 -5.14 -9.93
CA LEU A 89 14.58 -3.84 -9.85
C LEU A 89 15.56 -2.69 -10.18
N PRO A 90 15.04 -1.50 -10.54
CA PRO A 90 15.89 -0.30 -10.62
C PRO A 90 16.70 -0.11 -9.33
N PRO A 91 17.97 0.34 -9.43
CA PRO A 91 18.84 0.48 -8.25
C PRO A 91 18.22 1.28 -7.11
N GLU A 92 17.54 2.38 -7.43
CA GLU A 92 16.88 3.24 -6.45
C GLU A 92 15.75 2.49 -5.70
N ILE A 93 14.96 1.68 -6.42
CA ILE A 93 13.90 0.88 -5.81
C ILE A 93 14.49 -0.26 -4.97
N SER A 94 15.59 -0.86 -5.42
CA SER A 94 16.29 -1.89 -4.64
C SER A 94 16.84 -1.35 -3.32
N ALA A 95 17.43 -0.16 -3.35
CA ALA A 95 17.90 0.54 -2.15
C ALA A 95 16.75 0.90 -1.21
N THR A 96 15.64 1.37 -1.75
CA THR A 96 14.41 1.66 -1.01
C THR A 96 13.87 0.42 -0.29
N VAL A 97 13.80 -0.73 -0.98
CA VAL A 97 13.33 -1.98 -0.35
C VAL A 97 14.19 -2.34 0.86
N GLN A 98 15.51 -2.16 0.75
CA GLN A 98 16.42 -2.42 1.86
C GLN A 98 16.19 -1.43 3.02
N GLN A 99 16.14 -0.13 2.72
CA GLN A 99 15.96 0.93 3.72
C GLN A 99 14.63 0.80 4.46
N VAL A 100 13.52 0.59 3.73
CA VAL A 100 12.20 0.40 4.37
C VAL A 100 12.20 -0.87 5.23
N THR A 101 12.87 -1.94 4.80
CA THR A 101 12.96 -3.16 5.60
C THR A 101 13.72 -2.92 6.90
N GLU A 102 14.78 -2.13 6.84
CA GLU A 102 15.59 -1.78 8.00
C GLU A 102 14.77 -0.96 9.01
N PHE A 103 14.14 0.13 8.57
CA PHE A 103 13.27 0.96 9.42
C PHE A 103 12.10 0.19 10.02
N ASP A 104 11.42 -0.62 9.20
CA ASP A 104 10.32 -1.45 9.65
C ASP A 104 10.75 -2.44 10.74
N THR A 105 11.91 -3.08 10.56
CA THR A 105 12.45 -4.03 11.53
C THR A 105 12.88 -3.33 12.81
N GLN A 106 13.56 -2.19 12.72
CA GLN A 106 13.94 -1.36 13.87
C GLN A 106 12.72 -0.92 14.68
N TYR A 107 11.74 -0.34 13.98
CA TYR A 107 10.52 0.15 14.62
C TYR A 107 9.74 -0.98 15.32
N THR A 108 9.58 -2.09 14.63
CA THR A 108 8.73 -3.18 15.13
C THR A 108 9.38 -3.96 16.26
N LEU A 109 10.68 -4.18 16.19
CA LEU A 109 11.42 -4.87 17.23
C LEU A 109 11.91 -3.94 18.36
N GLN A 110 11.74 -2.63 18.21
CA GLN A 110 12.23 -1.62 19.14
C GLN A 110 13.74 -1.74 19.38
N VAL A 111 14.50 -1.87 18.29
CA VAL A 111 15.97 -1.99 18.32
C VAL A 111 16.61 -0.85 17.52
N GLU A 112 17.80 -0.43 17.91
CA GLU A 112 18.55 0.62 17.20
C GLU A 112 19.26 0.08 15.95
N GLU A 113 19.70 -1.18 15.99
CA GLU A 113 20.40 -1.83 14.89
C GLU A 113 19.66 -3.10 14.46
N THR A 114 19.64 -3.36 13.17
CA THR A 114 19.03 -4.58 12.61
C THR A 114 20.09 -5.61 12.28
N ASP A 115 19.85 -6.87 12.68
CA ASP A 115 20.61 -8.00 12.16
C ASP A 115 19.93 -8.56 10.91
N THR A 116 20.52 -8.29 9.77
CA THR A 116 20.02 -8.75 8.45
C THR A 116 19.99 -10.27 8.28
N LYS A 117 20.62 -11.02 9.21
CA LYS A 117 20.63 -12.49 9.18
C LYS A 117 19.41 -13.10 9.87
N THR A 118 18.65 -12.32 10.62
CA THR A 118 17.46 -12.80 11.31
C THR A 118 16.36 -13.22 10.35
N ASP A 119 15.54 -14.19 10.75
CA ASP A 119 14.46 -14.66 9.91
C ASP A 119 13.37 -13.62 9.72
N ILE A 120 13.15 -12.76 10.72
CA ILE A 120 12.19 -11.66 10.62
C ILE A 120 12.65 -10.62 9.59
N TYR A 121 13.92 -10.22 9.59
CA TYR A 121 14.44 -9.31 8.58
C TYR A 121 14.28 -9.88 7.17
N LYS A 122 14.68 -11.16 6.97
CA LYS A 122 14.52 -11.84 5.67
C LYS A 122 13.06 -11.92 5.23
N LEU A 123 12.15 -12.22 6.16
CA LEU A 123 10.72 -12.24 5.88
C LEU A 123 10.21 -10.87 5.42
N ARG A 124 10.55 -9.81 6.17
CA ARG A 124 10.16 -8.43 5.82
C ARG A 124 10.75 -8.00 4.50
N PHE A 125 12.02 -8.29 4.26
CA PHE A 125 12.67 -8.00 2.99
C PHE A 125 11.96 -8.68 1.80
N GLN A 126 11.62 -9.95 1.92
CA GLN A 126 10.91 -10.67 0.85
C GLN A 126 9.50 -10.10 0.59
N ARG A 127 8.79 -9.67 1.62
CA ARG A 127 7.49 -9.01 1.47
C ARG A 127 7.64 -7.67 0.76
N ASN A 128 8.52 -6.83 1.23
CA ASN A 128 8.81 -5.52 0.64
C ASN A 128 9.27 -5.64 -0.82
N LEU A 129 10.14 -6.60 -1.12
CA LEU A 129 10.56 -6.90 -2.49
C LEU A 129 9.39 -7.34 -3.37
N THR A 130 8.51 -8.19 -2.85
CA THR A 130 7.33 -8.65 -3.58
C THR A 130 6.38 -7.51 -3.90
N VAL A 131 6.15 -6.62 -2.94
CA VAL A 131 5.33 -5.43 -3.14
C VAL A 131 5.96 -4.48 -4.14
N ALA A 132 7.24 -4.18 -4.04
CA ALA A 132 7.93 -3.33 -5.00
C ALA A 132 7.77 -3.84 -6.44
N ARG A 133 7.86 -5.17 -6.64
CA ARG A 133 7.67 -5.81 -7.94
C ARG A 133 6.25 -5.75 -8.48
N SER A 134 5.26 -5.65 -7.62
CA SER A 134 3.85 -5.56 -8.03
C SER A 134 3.39 -4.12 -8.17
N ILE A 135 3.76 -3.25 -7.23
CA ILE A 135 3.28 -1.86 -7.22
C ILE A 135 3.93 -1.00 -8.32
N LEU A 136 5.20 -1.25 -8.66
CA LEU A 136 5.89 -0.48 -9.69
C LEU A 136 5.18 -0.60 -11.07
N PRO A 137 4.98 -1.80 -11.65
CA PRO A 137 4.25 -1.92 -12.91
C PRO A 137 2.78 -1.50 -12.78
N TYR A 138 2.14 -1.73 -11.64
CA TYR A 138 0.77 -1.31 -11.40
C TYR A 138 0.61 0.22 -11.50
N LEU A 139 1.44 0.99 -10.81
CA LEU A 139 1.39 2.46 -10.88
C LEU A 139 1.79 2.99 -12.26
N GLN A 140 2.71 2.32 -12.96
CA GLN A 140 3.06 2.65 -14.34
C GLN A 140 1.90 2.43 -15.33
N GLU A 141 1.08 1.42 -15.10
CA GLU A 141 -0.11 1.12 -15.92
C GLU A 141 -1.26 2.08 -15.60
N ILE A 142 -1.59 2.24 -14.31
CA ILE A 142 -2.71 3.07 -13.86
C ILE A 142 -2.45 4.56 -14.09
N LYS A 143 -1.20 5.02 -13.90
CA LYS A 143 -0.79 6.43 -14.01
C LYS A 143 -1.68 7.36 -13.20
N PRO A 144 -1.75 7.18 -11.88
CA PRO A 144 -2.58 8.06 -11.05
C PRO A 144 -1.96 9.44 -10.92
N ASP A 145 -2.79 10.46 -10.69
CA ASP A 145 -2.34 11.79 -10.31
C ASP A 145 -1.86 11.83 -8.86
N THR A 146 -2.45 10.99 -8.00
CA THR A 146 -2.14 10.95 -6.58
C THR A 146 -2.23 9.52 -6.05
N VAL A 147 -1.31 9.18 -5.16
CA VAL A 147 -1.35 7.96 -4.34
C VAL A 147 -1.63 8.35 -2.89
N ILE A 148 -2.61 7.72 -2.25
CA ILE A 148 -2.95 7.92 -0.84
C ILE A 148 -2.59 6.67 -0.06
N ILE A 149 -1.86 6.83 1.05
CA ILE A 149 -1.29 5.72 1.81
C ILE A 149 -1.44 6.01 3.31
N PRO A 150 -2.00 5.08 4.10
CA PRO A 150 -1.86 5.13 5.56
C PRO A 150 -0.41 4.96 5.94
N ASN A 151 0.14 5.86 6.75
CA ASN A 151 1.57 5.90 7.04
C ASN A 151 2.41 6.06 5.75
N GLY A 152 3.66 6.04 5.77
CA GLY A 152 4.52 6.13 4.56
C GLY A 152 5.93 5.67 4.84
N THR A 153 6.16 5.12 6.05
CA THR A 153 7.51 4.84 6.55
C THR A 153 7.77 3.35 6.72
N ILE A 154 6.81 2.62 7.29
CA ILE A 154 6.98 1.23 7.71
C ILE A 154 6.11 0.28 6.90
N LEU A 155 6.39 -1.00 7.03
CA LEU A 155 5.70 -2.09 6.34
C LEU A 155 5.73 -1.88 4.81
N GLU A 156 4.86 -2.53 4.14
CA GLU A 156 4.66 -2.37 2.70
C GLU A 156 4.18 -0.96 2.30
N PHE A 157 3.66 -0.17 3.25
CA PHE A 157 3.29 1.23 3.04
C PHE A 157 4.50 2.07 2.63
N GLY A 158 5.64 1.91 3.33
CA GLY A 158 6.87 2.61 3.00
C GLY A 158 7.37 2.31 1.60
N VAL A 159 7.26 1.06 1.16
CA VAL A 159 7.65 0.67 -0.21
C VAL A 159 6.75 1.35 -1.24
N VAL A 160 5.44 1.34 -1.03
CA VAL A 160 4.48 1.99 -1.96
C VAL A 160 4.72 3.49 -2.04
N TYR A 161 4.97 4.13 -0.88
CA TYR A 161 5.33 5.54 -0.80
C TYR A 161 6.55 5.87 -1.68
N GLN A 162 7.64 5.15 -1.47
CA GLN A 162 8.89 5.42 -2.17
C GLN A 162 8.81 5.09 -3.68
N VAL A 163 8.07 4.04 -4.06
CA VAL A 163 7.84 3.74 -5.49
C VAL A 163 7.02 4.85 -6.16
N ALA A 164 6.00 5.39 -5.48
CA ALA A 164 5.24 6.52 -6.01
C ALA A 164 6.12 7.77 -6.16
N LYS A 165 6.97 8.07 -5.17
CA LYS A 165 7.96 9.17 -5.25
C LYS A 165 8.94 8.96 -6.41
N TYR A 166 9.48 7.75 -6.59
CA TYR A 166 10.34 7.40 -7.72
C TYR A 166 9.67 7.68 -9.07
N LEU A 167 8.39 7.38 -9.19
CA LEU A 167 7.58 7.65 -10.39
C LEU A 167 7.14 9.12 -10.51
N LYS A 168 7.51 9.98 -9.54
CA LYS A 168 7.12 11.40 -9.48
C LYS A 168 5.59 11.60 -9.43
N ILE A 169 4.90 10.70 -8.75
CA ILE A 169 3.48 10.78 -8.49
C ILE A 169 3.29 11.50 -7.14
N ASP A 170 2.31 12.40 -7.06
CA ASP A 170 1.97 13.04 -5.80
C ASP A 170 1.52 12.01 -4.76
N VAL A 171 2.05 12.09 -3.55
CA VAL A 171 1.71 11.17 -2.47
C VAL A 171 1.11 11.94 -1.30
N VAL A 172 0.00 11.42 -0.79
CA VAL A 172 -0.60 11.86 0.46
C VAL A 172 -0.52 10.71 1.46
N THR A 173 0.12 10.98 2.59
CA THR A 173 0.12 10.05 3.73
C THR A 173 -0.81 10.58 4.81
N TYR A 174 -1.40 9.67 5.57
CA TYR A 174 -2.23 10.04 6.70
C TYR A 174 -2.10 9.05 7.85
N GLU A 175 -2.31 9.54 9.05
CA GLU A 175 -2.38 8.74 10.27
C GLU A 175 -3.49 9.25 11.18
N PHE A 176 -4.03 8.35 12.00
CA PHE A 176 -4.94 8.74 13.06
C PHE A 176 -4.15 9.26 14.23
N ASP A 177 -4.60 10.39 14.78
CA ASP A 177 -4.12 10.89 16.05
C ASP A 177 -4.73 10.08 17.22
N GLU A 178 -4.07 10.06 18.36
CA GLU A 178 -4.62 9.57 19.62
C GLU A 178 -5.89 10.32 20.01
N GLN A 179 -6.04 11.56 19.59
CA GLN A 179 -7.27 12.32 19.68
C GLN A 179 -8.25 11.88 18.60
N ARG A 180 -9.36 11.28 19.01
CA ARG A 180 -10.34 10.57 18.17
C ARG A 180 -10.90 11.34 16.97
N ASP A 181 -10.78 12.66 16.95
CA ASP A 181 -11.35 13.57 15.95
C ASP A 181 -10.29 14.24 15.07
N ARG A 182 -9.05 13.76 15.11
CA ARG A 182 -7.95 14.31 14.33
C ARG A 182 -7.30 13.26 13.43
N THR A 183 -6.85 13.73 12.29
CA THR A 183 -6.06 12.95 11.35
C THR A 183 -4.87 13.81 10.92
N TRP A 184 -3.68 13.25 11.00
CA TRP A 184 -2.49 13.87 10.43
C TRP A 184 -2.44 13.59 8.93
N LEU A 185 -2.15 14.64 8.15
CA LEU A 185 -2.00 14.55 6.71
C LEU A 185 -0.66 15.17 6.32
N ALA A 186 0.05 14.50 5.44
CA ALA A 186 1.25 15.04 4.81
C ALA A 186 1.20 14.80 3.30
N GLN A 187 1.59 15.80 2.52
CA GLN A 187 1.67 15.70 1.07
C GLN A 187 3.13 15.84 0.65
N ASN A 188 3.64 14.83 -0.08
CA ASN A 188 5.01 14.79 -0.59
C ASN A 188 6.09 15.07 0.49
N ALA A 189 5.76 14.85 1.76
CA ALA A 189 6.72 15.01 2.85
C ALA A 189 7.87 14.01 2.70
N GLU A 190 9.06 14.43 3.09
CA GLU A 190 10.26 13.58 3.16
C GLU A 190 10.41 12.96 4.55
#